data_0b009d35f6a09014027280114cefc54d
#
_entry.id   0b009d35f6a09014027280114cefc54d
#
_cell.length_a   1.000
_cell.length_b   1.000
_cell.length_c   1.000
_cell.angle_alpha   90.00
_cell.angle_beta   90.00
_cell.angle_gamma   90.00
#
_symmetry.space_group_name_H-M   'P 1'
#
loop_
_entity.id
_entity.type
_entity.pdbx_description
1 polymer ?
#
loop_
_entity_poly.entity_id
_entity_poly.type
_entity_poly.pdbx_seq_one_letter_code
_entity_poly.pdbx_strand_id
1 'polypeptide(L)' 'SKKKLEKHVKYLMQEAGLTSREADVARLICTGLSDKEIAKKLELSHHTVKDHLKKIYAKFRVHARAQLVSLMYK' A
#
# COMPACT_ATOMS: atom_id res chain seq x y z
N SER A 1 -6.12 -7.08 17.47
CA SER A 1 -6.10 -8.37 16.77
C SER A 1 -5.87 -8.17 15.27
N LYS A 2 -5.51 -9.23 14.61
CA LYS A 2 -5.29 -9.21 13.15
C LYS A 2 -6.55 -8.74 12.40
N LYS A 3 -7.70 -9.18 12.82
CA LYS A 3 -8.99 -8.79 12.23
C LYS A 3 -9.25 -7.29 12.36
N LYS A 4 -8.96 -6.73 13.53
CA LYS A 4 -9.10 -5.30 13.78
C LYS A 4 -8.17 -4.48 12.88
N LEU A 5 -6.92 -4.95 12.74
CA LEU A 5 -5.94 -4.30 11.88
C LEU A 5 -6.39 -4.32 10.42
N GLU A 6 -6.90 -5.46 9.95
CA GLU A 6 -7.39 -5.58 8.58
C GLU A 6 -8.56 -4.63 8.29
N LYS A 7 -9.50 -4.50 9.22
CA LYS A 7 -10.61 -3.57 9.10
C LYS A 7 -10.13 -2.13 9.06
N HIS A 8 -9.18 -1.78 9.94
CA HIS A 8 -8.60 -0.45 9.99
C HIS A 8 -7.91 -0.08 8.68
N VAL A 9 -7.08 -0.98 8.17
CA VAL A 9 -6.38 -0.78 6.90
C VAL A 9 -7.37 -0.61 5.75
N LYS A 10 -8.38 -1.47 5.68
CA LYS A 10 -9.41 -1.38 4.66
C LYS A 10 -10.13 -0.03 4.69
N TYR A 11 -10.50 0.42 5.88
CA TYR A 11 -11.15 1.71 6.07
C TYR A 11 -10.26 2.85 5.56
N LEU A 12 -9.00 2.88 5.96
CA LEU A 12 -8.06 3.93 5.54
C LEU A 12 -7.88 3.95 4.02
N MET A 13 -7.78 2.78 3.40
CA MET A 13 -7.62 2.71 1.94
C MET A 13 -8.85 3.20 1.22
N GLN A 14 -10.05 2.90 1.72
CA GLN A 14 -11.30 3.39 1.13
C GLN A 14 -11.41 4.90 1.28
N GLU A 15 -11.09 5.45 2.44
CA GLU A 15 -11.12 6.89 2.68
C GLU A 15 -10.12 7.63 1.80
N ALA A 16 -8.96 7.04 1.55
CA ALA A 16 -7.95 7.63 0.67
C ALA A 16 -8.33 7.52 -0.82
N GLY A 17 -9.30 6.69 -1.16
CA GLY A 17 -9.74 6.52 -2.54
C GLY A 17 -8.80 5.67 -3.39
N LEU A 18 -8.20 4.64 -2.79
CA LEU A 18 -7.34 3.74 -3.55
C LEU A 18 -8.15 2.88 -4.52
N THR A 19 -7.57 2.64 -5.70
CA THR A 19 -8.09 1.62 -6.62
C THR A 19 -7.80 0.23 -6.05
N SER A 20 -8.46 -0.81 -6.59
CA SER A 20 -8.21 -2.19 -6.18
C SER A 20 -6.73 -2.56 -6.27
N ARG A 21 -6.08 -2.21 -7.37
CA ARG A 21 -4.67 -2.56 -7.56
C ARG A 21 -3.76 -1.78 -6.62
N GLU A 22 -4.07 -0.51 -6.38
CA GLU A 22 -3.34 0.30 -5.40
C GLU A 22 -3.49 -0.29 -3.99
N ALA A 23 -4.68 -0.75 -3.65
CA ALA A 23 -4.92 -1.40 -2.36
C ALA A 23 -4.09 -2.68 -2.23
N ASP A 24 -4.00 -3.50 -3.29
CA ASP A 24 -3.16 -4.69 -3.31
C ASP A 24 -1.70 -4.34 -3.02
N VAL A 25 -1.18 -3.33 -3.71
CA VAL A 25 0.21 -2.88 -3.51
C VAL A 25 0.41 -2.37 -2.08
N ALA A 26 -0.51 -1.56 -1.57
CA ALA A 26 -0.40 -1.01 -0.22
C ALA A 26 -0.39 -2.11 0.85
N ARG A 27 -1.24 -3.14 0.68
CA ARG A 27 -1.24 -4.28 1.61
C ARG A 27 0.09 -5.02 1.61
N LEU A 28 0.67 -5.24 0.44
CA LEU A 28 1.95 -5.94 0.33
C LEU A 28 3.09 -5.14 0.94
N ILE A 29 3.04 -3.81 0.82
CA ILE A 29 3.99 -2.93 1.52
C ILE A 29 3.91 -3.15 3.02
N CYS A 30 2.70 -3.24 3.56
CA CYS A 30 2.49 -3.44 4.99
C CYS A 30 2.96 -4.81 5.48
N THR A 31 3.09 -5.78 4.59
CA THR A 31 3.67 -7.09 4.94
C THR A 31 5.18 -7.12 4.85
N GLY A 32 5.81 -6.00 4.48
CA GLY A 32 7.27 -5.89 4.44
C GLY A 32 7.93 -6.25 3.13
N LEU A 33 7.14 -6.45 2.07
CA LEU A 33 7.71 -6.78 0.76
C LEU A 33 8.35 -5.55 0.13
N SER A 34 9.49 -5.76 -0.54
CA SER A 34 10.14 -4.71 -1.34
C SER A 34 9.36 -4.46 -2.63
N ASP A 35 9.64 -3.35 -3.30
CA ASP A 35 9.03 -3.03 -4.59
C ASP A 35 9.23 -4.15 -5.61
N LYS A 36 10.43 -4.73 -5.62
CA LYS A 36 10.79 -5.81 -6.52
C LYS A 36 9.98 -7.08 -6.24
N GLU A 37 9.82 -7.39 -4.95
CA GLU A 37 9.02 -8.55 -4.52
C GLU A 37 7.54 -8.35 -4.84
N ILE A 38 7.02 -7.14 -4.67
CA ILE A 38 5.64 -6.80 -5.03
C ILE A 38 5.42 -6.96 -6.53
N ALA A 39 6.34 -6.45 -7.33
CA ALA A 39 6.28 -6.58 -8.79
C ALA A 39 6.19 -8.04 -9.20
N LYS A 40 7.03 -8.89 -8.62
CA LYS A 40 7.03 -10.32 -8.89
C LYS A 40 5.72 -10.98 -8.48
N LYS A 41 5.25 -10.67 -7.28
CA LYS A 41 4.02 -11.27 -6.74
C LYS A 41 2.78 -10.92 -7.55
N LEU A 42 2.69 -9.68 -8.01
CA LEU A 42 1.53 -9.19 -8.76
C LEU A 42 1.70 -9.32 -10.27
N GLU A 43 2.82 -9.87 -10.71
CA GLU A 43 3.15 -10.01 -12.13
C GLU A 43 3.12 -8.68 -12.87
N LEU A 44 3.69 -7.66 -12.23
CA LEU A 44 3.80 -6.31 -12.77
C LEU A 44 5.27 -5.97 -13.00
N SER A 45 5.52 -4.98 -13.86
CA SER A 45 6.87 -4.44 -13.99
C SER A 45 7.22 -3.62 -12.75
N HIS A 46 8.52 -3.49 -12.48
CA HIS A 46 9.01 -2.65 -11.38
C HIS A 46 8.56 -1.19 -11.56
N HIS A 47 8.58 -0.73 -12.81
CA HIS A 47 8.12 0.61 -13.15
C HIS A 47 6.64 0.82 -12.80
N THR A 48 5.80 -0.15 -13.11
CA THR A 48 4.36 -0.08 -12.80
C THR A 48 4.12 -0.03 -11.28
N VAL A 49 4.87 -0.82 -10.52
CA VAL A 49 4.77 -0.79 -9.05
C VAL A 49 5.17 0.59 -8.52
N LYS A 50 6.24 1.17 -9.04
CA LYS A 50 6.66 2.53 -8.64
C LYS A 50 5.60 3.58 -8.96
N ASP A 51 4.92 3.46 -10.10
CA ASP A 51 3.83 4.36 -10.45
C ASP A 51 2.66 4.24 -9.48
N HIS A 52 2.31 2.99 -9.12
CA HIS A 52 1.27 2.77 -8.11
C HIS A 52 1.66 3.38 -6.77
N LEU A 53 2.91 3.18 -6.34
CA LEU A 53 3.40 3.74 -5.08
C LEU A 53 3.32 5.26 -5.05
N LYS A 54 3.70 5.90 -6.15
CA LYS A 54 3.61 7.35 -6.26
C LYS A 54 2.19 7.85 -6.02
N LYS A 55 1.22 7.17 -6.64
CA LYS A 55 -0.20 7.51 -6.49
C LYS A 55 -0.71 7.24 -5.08
N ILE A 56 -0.30 6.10 -4.50
CA ILE A 56 -0.68 5.72 -3.14
C ILE A 56 -0.17 6.78 -2.15
N TYR A 57 1.10 7.15 -2.25
CA TYR A 57 1.70 8.15 -1.36
C TYR A 57 0.98 9.49 -1.48
N ALA A 58 0.66 9.90 -2.70
CA ALA A 58 -0.09 11.14 -2.91
C ALA A 58 -1.48 11.09 -2.27
N LYS A 59 -2.18 9.98 -2.39
CA LYS A 59 -3.53 9.82 -1.84
C LYS A 59 -3.54 9.83 -0.31
N PHE A 60 -2.50 9.27 0.31
CA PHE A 60 -2.35 9.28 1.77
C PHE A 60 -1.61 10.52 2.28
N ARG A 61 -1.14 11.38 1.39
CA ARG A 61 -0.36 12.58 1.73
C ARG A 61 0.89 12.24 2.55
N VAL A 62 1.57 11.19 2.14
CA VAL A 62 2.84 10.78 2.74
C VAL A 62 3.95 10.84 1.69
N HIS A 63 5.19 10.87 2.15
CA HIS A 63 6.35 11.04 1.25
C HIS A 63 7.31 9.85 1.28
N ALA A 64 7.06 8.87 2.12
CA ALA A 64 7.96 7.74 2.27
C ALA A 64 7.21 6.49 2.71
N ARG A 65 7.79 5.35 2.39
CA ARG A 65 7.27 4.03 2.75
C ARG A 65 6.99 3.90 4.25
N ALA A 66 7.93 4.35 5.09
CA ALA A 66 7.79 4.27 6.53
C ALA A 66 6.58 5.05 7.05
N GLN A 67 6.29 6.19 6.44
CA GLN A 67 5.12 6.99 6.81
C GLN A 67 3.82 6.25 6.49
N LEU A 68 3.75 5.59 5.33
CA LEU A 68 2.59 4.80 4.95
C LEU A 68 2.37 3.65 5.93
N VAL A 69 3.43 2.90 6.23
CA VAL A 69 3.35 1.77 7.16
C VAL A 69 2.90 2.24 8.54
N SER A 70 3.44 3.37 9.00
CA SER A 70 3.05 3.95 10.29
C SER A 70 1.55 4.26 10.35
N LEU A 71 0.99 4.82 9.26
CA LEU A 71 -0.45 5.09 9.19
C LEU A 71 -1.28 3.82 9.31
N MET A 72 -0.85 2.76 8.66
CA MET A 72 -1.60 1.50 8.62
C MET A 72 -1.61 0.76 9.95
N TYR A 73 -0.59 0.96 10.78
CA TYR A 73 -0.44 0.26 12.06
C TYR A 73 -0.78 1.12 13.27
N LYS A 74 -1.40 2.24 13.09
CA LYS A 74 -1.83 3.09 14.20
C LYS A 74 -2.99 2.53 14.99
#